data_3caa6f11daa248080a105a04c917053d
#
_entry.id   3caa6f11daa248080a105a04c917053d
#
_cell.length_a   1.000
_cell.length_b   1.000
_cell.length_c   1.000
_cell.angle_alpha   90.00
_cell.angle_beta   90.00
_cell.angle_gamma   90.00
#
_symmetry.space_group_name_H-M   'P 1'
#
loop_
_entity.id
_entity.type
_entity.pdbx_description
1 polymer ?
#
loop_
_entity_poly.entity_id
_entity_poly.type
_entity_poly.pdbx_seq_one_letter_code
_entity_poly.pdbx_strand_id
1 'polypeptide(L)'
;MKSMNEMQSPIELAIFQSSIHSIAEEMGAALRRTSISPNIKERRDYSCALFDGRERVIAMGDHMPVHLGAMPMSVKAVVDSMKLEEGDIAILNDPYAGGTHLPDITLVLPIFIGDASKPAFYAASRAHHADVGGMYAGSMGPAQEIYQEGIRIPPIRLIRKGVMSQDIFSLLLANVRTPEEREGDLAAQIGACRVGERRIKEVVVKYGLAKVNDLVEELLAYSERLMRAELRNMPAGVFTAEDFLDGDGVTDDPIRIAVAITFNPTDGSATIDFSGSSPQVRGSVNAVYPITYSACFYMLRCLLSDDAPATAGLMNSVKVSAPEGSIVNAKLPAPVAGGNVETSQRITDTLLRALAKAAPHRVPAASYGTMSNLTVGGVDHRTNAPFTYYETTAGGMGARPNMDGIDGIHCHMTNSLNTPIEALEYAYPFRVRSYGYRRGSGGTGQFRGGDGLVREIELLAPAQVTFLCDRRKFSPYGLAGGEDGATGKAELIHPDGVATDLPGKCTLHVGRNDLIRVETPGGGGWGVAAGKK
;
A
#
# COMPACT_ATOMS: atom_id res chain seq x y z
N MET A 1 26.52 11.99 28.83
CA MET A 1 25.35 11.82 29.72
C MET A 1 24.72 13.19 29.90
N LYS A 2 23.58 13.45 29.26
CA LYS A 2 22.78 14.65 29.53
C LYS A 2 22.28 14.57 30.97
N SER A 3 22.26 15.68 31.70
CA SER A 3 21.78 15.71 33.08
C SER A 3 20.30 15.31 33.16
N MET A 4 19.84 14.74 34.27
CA MET A 4 18.42 14.37 34.47
C MET A 4 17.44 15.54 34.30
N ASN A 5 17.91 16.77 34.32
CA ASN A 5 17.11 17.99 34.07
C ASN A 5 16.90 18.33 32.58
N GLU A 6 17.56 17.59 31.64
CA GLU A 6 17.44 17.80 30.18
C GLU A 6 16.58 16.73 29.50
N MET A 7 16.09 15.74 30.25
CA MET A 7 15.13 14.78 29.70
C MET A 7 13.77 15.46 29.57
N GLN A 8 13.26 15.47 28.36
CA GLN A 8 11.92 15.98 28.08
C GLN A 8 10.87 15.17 28.86
N SER A 9 9.82 15.85 29.34
CA SER A 9 8.73 15.18 30.05
C SER A 9 8.08 14.13 29.13
N PRO A 10 7.90 12.87 29.57
CA PRO A 10 7.16 11.88 28.81
C PRO A 10 5.75 12.33 28.39
N ILE A 11 5.12 13.15 29.22
CA ILE A 11 3.81 13.76 28.93
C ILE A 11 3.92 14.74 27.75
N GLU A 12 4.96 15.59 27.73
CA GLU A 12 5.18 16.54 26.64
C GLU A 12 5.45 15.81 25.32
N LEU A 13 6.23 14.73 25.34
CA LEU A 13 6.50 13.90 24.17
C LEU A 13 5.22 13.25 23.64
N ALA A 14 4.38 12.70 24.53
CA ALA A 14 3.10 12.08 24.15
C ALA A 14 2.12 13.12 23.53
N ILE A 15 2.06 14.34 24.09
CA ILE A 15 1.25 15.42 23.53
C ILE A 15 1.79 15.86 22.15
N PHE A 16 3.09 15.95 22.01
CA PHE A 16 3.72 16.29 20.73
C PHE A 16 3.46 15.20 19.67
N GLN A 17 3.67 13.92 20.01
CA GLN A 17 3.35 12.76 19.15
C GLN A 17 1.90 12.82 18.65
N SER A 18 0.93 12.96 19.57
CA SER A 18 -0.49 13.09 19.23
C SER A 18 -0.76 14.29 18.31
N SER A 19 -0.09 15.42 18.57
CA SER A 19 -0.29 16.65 17.79
C SER A 19 0.19 16.48 16.35
N ILE A 20 1.39 15.92 16.11
CA ILE A 20 1.90 15.72 14.74
C ILE A 20 1.20 14.59 14.01
N HIS A 21 0.77 13.52 14.71
CA HIS A 21 -0.06 12.48 14.14
C HIS A 21 -1.41 13.05 13.67
N SER A 22 -2.08 13.86 14.51
CA SER A 22 -3.32 14.55 14.13
C SER A 22 -3.16 15.43 12.89
N ILE A 23 -1.99 16.02 12.65
CA ILE A 23 -1.74 16.80 11.42
C ILE A 23 -1.78 15.89 10.20
N ALA A 24 -1.15 14.71 10.25
CA ALA A 24 -1.18 13.76 9.14
C ALA A 24 -2.61 13.26 8.86
N GLU A 25 -3.42 13.03 9.91
CA GLU A 25 -4.84 12.69 9.80
C GLU A 25 -5.66 13.84 9.20
N GLU A 26 -5.43 15.10 9.63
CA GLU A 26 -6.09 16.28 9.05
C GLU A 26 -5.77 16.44 7.56
N MET A 27 -4.53 16.20 7.15
CA MET A 27 -4.12 16.17 5.75
C MET A 27 -4.94 15.13 4.96
N GLY A 28 -5.05 13.91 5.49
CA GLY A 28 -5.82 12.83 4.89
C GLY A 28 -7.31 13.15 4.81
N ALA A 29 -7.88 13.72 5.86
CA ALA A 29 -9.26 14.16 5.89
C ALA A 29 -9.56 15.28 4.86
N ALA A 30 -8.63 16.24 4.70
CA ALA A 30 -8.73 17.28 3.68
C ALA A 30 -8.69 16.67 2.27
N LEU A 31 -7.72 15.79 2.00
CA LEU A 31 -7.59 15.08 0.74
C LEU A 31 -8.90 14.35 0.37
N ARG A 32 -9.39 13.51 1.27
CA ARG A 32 -10.61 12.74 1.06
C ARG A 32 -11.83 13.61 0.77
N ARG A 33 -12.00 14.73 1.50
CA ARG A 33 -13.17 15.61 1.36
C ARG A 33 -13.18 16.42 0.09
N THR A 34 -12.02 16.71 -0.48
CA THR A 34 -11.87 17.59 -1.66
C THR A 34 -11.57 16.82 -2.94
N SER A 35 -11.19 15.53 -2.86
CA SER A 35 -11.00 14.69 -4.04
C SER A 35 -12.31 14.38 -4.76
N ILE A 36 -12.18 14.09 -6.06
CA ILE A 36 -13.30 13.82 -6.97
C ILE A 36 -13.47 12.32 -7.21
N SER A 37 -12.36 11.60 -7.44
CA SER A 37 -12.43 10.18 -7.79
C SER A 37 -12.96 9.32 -6.64
N PRO A 38 -13.79 8.30 -6.93
CA PRO A 38 -14.19 7.31 -5.93
C PRO A 38 -13.00 6.59 -5.28
N ASN A 39 -11.89 6.47 -6.01
CA ASN A 39 -10.69 5.79 -5.52
C ASN A 39 -10.11 6.46 -4.27
N ILE A 40 -10.03 7.78 -4.26
CA ILE A 40 -9.52 8.55 -3.11
C ILE A 40 -10.65 8.83 -2.11
N LYS A 41 -11.81 9.28 -2.60
CA LYS A 41 -12.92 9.74 -1.77
C LYS A 41 -13.60 8.61 -1.00
N GLU A 42 -13.97 7.53 -1.69
CA GLU A 42 -14.74 6.42 -1.14
C GLU A 42 -13.83 5.31 -0.62
N ARG A 43 -12.82 4.91 -1.42
CA ARG A 43 -11.93 3.81 -1.10
C ARG A 43 -10.78 4.19 -0.16
N ARG A 44 -10.49 5.48 0.00
CA ARG A 44 -9.42 6.02 0.85
C ARG A 44 -8.02 5.50 0.49
N ASP A 45 -7.76 5.33 -0.81
CA ASP A 45 -6.47 4.84 -1.30
C ASP A 45 -5.44 5.97 -1.41
N TYR A 46 -4.99 6.42 -0.25
CA TYR A 46 -4.01 7.51 -0.09
C TYR A 46 -3.24 7.40 1.22
N SER A 47 -2.17 8.18 1.33
CA SER A 47 -1.45 8.41 2.59
C SER A 47 -0.91 9.84 2.65
N CYS A 48 -0.88 10.39 3.86
CA CYS A 48 -0.28 11.68 4.17
C CYS A 48 0.75 11.52 5.28
N ALA A 49 1.86 12.26 5.18
CA ALA A 49 2.94 12.16 6.14
C ALA A 49 3.69 13.50 6.31
N LEU A 50 4.33 13.64 7.47
CA LEU A 50 5.25 14.73 7.79
C LEU A 50 6.66 14.18 7.96
N PHE A 51 7.62 14.96 7.51
CA PHE A 51 9.04 14.64 7.58
C PHE A 51 9.81 15.82 8.20
N ASP A 52 10.89 15.51 8.88
CA ASP A 52 11.82 16.56 9.36
C ASP A 52 12.72 17.07 8.23
N GLY A 53 13.57 18.04 8.54
CA GLY A 53 14.51 18.62 7.57
C GLY A 53 15.61 17.67 7.07
N ARG A 54 15.66 16.43 7.57
CA ARG A 54 16.55 15.35 7.14
C ARG A 54 15.79 14.21 6.44
N GLU A 55 14.61 14.47 5.91
CA GLU A 55 13.71 13.56 5.19
C GLU A 55 13.26 12.33 6.00
N ARG A 56 13.42 12.33 7.34
CA ARG A 56 12.97 11.24 8.21
C ARG A 56 11.48 11.41 8.50
N VAL A 57 10.69 10.35 8.33
CA VAL A 57 9.28 10.40 8.69
C VAL A 57 9.11 10.58 10.19
N ILE A 58 8.34 11.60 10.58
CA ILE A 58 8.03 11.93 11.99
C ILE A 58 6.58 11.66 12.36
N ALA A 59 5.68 11.68 11.37
CA ALA A 59 4.29 11.28 11.54
C ALA A 59 3.71 10.78 10.20
N MET A 60 2.90 9.74 10.26
CA MET A 60 2.05 9.26 9.18
C MET A 60 0.63 9.09 9.72
N GLY A 61 -0.38 9.33 8.88
CA GLY A 61 -1.75 8.95 9.19
C GLY A 61 -1.95 7.43 9.08
N ASP A 62 -2.97 6.92 9.75
CA ASP A 62 -3.34 5.49 9.74
C ASP A 62 -4.04 5.11 8.41
N HIS A 63 -3.34 5.29 7.31
CA HIS A 63 -3.84 5.12 5.95
C HIS A 63 -3.41 3.78 5.32
N MET A 64 -2.69 3.82 4.19
CA MET A 64 -2.29 2.62 3.43
C MET A 64 -0.94 2.07 3.90
N PRO A 65 -0.88 0.84 4.43
CA PRO A 65 0.38 0.26 4.94
C PRO A 65 1.47 0.10 3.87
N VAL A 66 1.12 -0.14 2.62
CA VAL A 66 2.08 -0.24 1.51
C VAL A 66 2.91 1.03 1.33
N HIS A 67 2.44 2.18 1.81
CA HIS A 67 3.14 3.47 1.72
C HIS A 67 4.12 3.74 2.87
N LEU A 68 4.03 3.00 4.00
CA LEU A 68 4.77 3.27 5.24
C LEU A 68 6.29 3.42 5.04
N GLY A 69 6.92 2.50 4.33
CA GLY A 69 8.36 2.53 4.06
C GLY A 69 8.73 3.22 2.74
N ALA A 70 7.77 3.40 1.83
CA ALA A 70 8.02 3.92 0.50
C ALA A 70 8.01 5.45 0.43
N MET A 71 7.15 6.13 1.17
CA MET A 71 7.06 7.61 1.12
C MET A 71 8.37 8.32 1.50
N PRO A 72 9.14 7.88 2.52
CA PRO A 72 10.45 8.47 2.81
C PRO A 72 11.42 8.43 1.63
N MET A 73 11.38 7.34 0.85
CA MET A 73 12.24 7.20 -0.34
C MET A 73 11.83 8.17 -1.45
N SER A 74 10.54 8.45 -1.61
CA SER A 74 10.05 9.46 -2.56
C SER A 74 10.46 10.88 -2.15
N VAL A 75 10.34 11.23 -0.86
CA VAL A 75 10.79 12.54 -0.36
C VAL A 75 12.30 12.71 -0.56
N LYS A 76 13.07 11.67 -0.22
CA LYS A 76 14.51 11.66 -0.44
C LYS A 76 14.87 11.81 -1.92
N ALA A 77 14.22 11.11 -2.82
CA ALA A 77 14.46 11.20 -4.26
C ALA A 77 14.21 12.63 -4.79
N VAL A 78 13.19 13.32 -4.28
CA VAL A 78 12.94 14.72 -4.62
C VAL A 78 14.06 15.62 -4.12
N VAL A 79 14.47 15.48 -2.85
CA VAL A 79 15.51 16.31 -2.25
C VAL A 79 16.88 16.09 -2.90
N ASP A 80 17.21 14.84 -3.23
CA ASP A 80 18.47 14.50 -3.92
C ASP A 80 18.49 15.03 -5.38
N SER A 81 17.33 15.15 -6.03
CA SER A 81 17.26 15.54 -7.45
C SER A 81 17.18 17.04 -7.69
N MET A 82 16.73 17.83 -6.71
CA MET A 82 16.53 19.27 -6.89
C MET A 82 16.60 20.07 -5.59
N LYS A 83 17.11 21.30 -5.68
CA LYS A 83 17.00 22.26 -4.59
C LYS A 83 15.60 22.86 -4.59
N LEU A 84 14.79 22.57 -3.57
CA LEU A 84 13.46 23.15 -3.39
C LEU A 84 13.55 24.54 -2.75
N GLU A 85 12.65 25.43 -3.16
CA GLU A 85 12.48 26.79 -2.64
C GLU A 85 11.09 26.94 -2.00
N GLU A 86 10.88 27.98 -1.22
CA GLU A 86 9.58 28.25 -0.59
C GLU A 86 8.50 28.43 -1.66
N GLY A 87 7.37 27.76 -1.44
CA GLY A 87 6.23 27.73 -2.36
C GLY A 87 6.32 26.69 -3.49
N ASP A 88 7.45 25.94 -3.58
CA ASP A 88 7.56 24.83 -4.51
C ASP A 88 6.70 23.64 -4.06
N ILE A 89 6.21 22.84 -5.02
CA ILE A 89 5.71 21.48 -4.79
C ILE A 89 6.27 20.59 -5.90
N ALA A 90 6.96 19.54 -5.50
CA ALA A 90 7.42 18.51 -6.41
C ALA A 90 6.38 17.39 -6.59
N ILE A 91 6.39 16.75 -7.77
CA ILE A 91 5.57 15.59 -8.10
C ILE A 91 6.46 14.47 -8.61
N LEU A 92 6.12 13.22 -8.29
CA LEU A 92 6.72 12.02 -8.84
C LEU A 92 5.78 10.82 -8.73
N ASN A 93 6.00 9.83 -9.60
CA ASN A 93 5.45 8.48 -9.43
C ASN A 93 6.43 7.39 -9.86
N ASP A 94 7.62 7.76 -10.38
CA ASP A 94 8.61 6.82 -10.93
C ASP A 94 9.06 5.79 -9.88
N PRO A 95 8.73 4.48 -10.06
CA PRO A 95 9.09 3.43 -9.12
C PRO A 95 10.60 3.26 -8.94
N TYR A 96 11.37 3.59 -9.97
CA TYR A 96 12.83 3.49 -10.00
C TYR A 96 13.54 4.75 -9.49
N ALA A 97 12.76 5.78 -9.13
CA ALA A 97 13.22 7.00 -8.50
C ALA A 97 12.48 7.27 -7.18
N GLY A 98 12.29 6.23 -6.36
CA GLY A 98 11.69 6.35 -5.03
C GLY A 98 10.16 6.22 -4.97
N GLY A 99 9.48 6.01 -6.11
CA GLY A 99 8.06 5.66 -6.16
C GLY A 99 7.79 4.19 -5.85
N THR A 100 6.56 3.75 -6.10
CA THR A 100 6.08 2.38 -5.86
C THR A 100 5.58 1.71 -7.13
N HIS A 101 4.52 2.22 -7.71
CA HIS A 101 4.00 1.96 -9.05
C HIS A 101 3.37 3.23 -9.62
N LEU A 102 3.14 3.27 -10.94
CA LEU A 102 2.79 4.54 -11.60
C LEU A 102 1.48 5.19 -11.10
N PRO A 103 0.41 4.45 -10.73
CA PRO A 103 -0.79 5.07 -10.18
C PRO A 103 -0.59 5.86 -8.88
N ASP A 104 0.46 5.54 -8.09
CA ASP A 104 0.76 6.19 -6.81
C ASP A 104 1.48 7.54 -7.01
N ILE A 105 0.74 8.59 -7.37
CA ILE A 105 1.30 9.93 -7.51
C ILE A 105 1.58 10.52 -6.13
N THR A 106 2.83 10.95 -5.93
CA THR A 106 3.30 11.57 -4.69
C THR A 106 3.61 13.05 -4.92
N LEU A 107 3.08 13.91 -4.06
CA LEU A 107 3.45 15.32 -3.96
C LEU A 107 4.29 15.55 -2.72
N VAL A 108 5.33 16.40 -2.85
CA VAL A 108 6.25 16.77 -1.77
C VAL A 108 6.33 18.29 -1.70
N LEU A 109 5.95 18.84 -0.54
CA LEU A 109 5.98 20.28 -0.25
C LEU A 109 7.04 20.55 0.81
N PRO A 110 8.07 21.38 0.52
CA PRO A 110 9.06 21.82 1.51
C PRO A 110 8.47 22.90 2.40
N ILE A 111 8.77 22.85 3.70
CA ILE A 111 8.25 23.79 4.69
C ILE A 111 9.41 24.58 5.28
N PHE A 112 9.43 25.88 5.00
CA PHE A 112 10.42 26.82 5.51
C PHE A 112 9.90 27.54 6.75
N ILE A 113 10.77 27.79 7.71
CA ILE A 113 10.45 28.50 8.95
C ILE A 113 11.35 29.76 9.03
N GLY A 114 10.72 30.94 9.07
CA GLY A 114 11.43 32.22 9.00
C GLY A 114 12.22 32.35 7.69
N ASP A 115 13.35 33.05 7.75
CA ASP A 115 14.23 33.30 6.60
C ASP A 115 15.24 32.16 6.36
N ALA A 116 14.91 30.92 6.74
CA ALA A 116 15.80 29.79 6.59
C ALA A 116 16.06 29.46 5.10
N SER A 117 17.33 29.17 4.77
CA SER A 117 17.74 28.79 3.40
C SER A 117 17.47 27.31 3.05
N LYS A 118 17.01 26.50 4.02
CA LYS A 118 16.67 25.09 3.87
C LYS A 118 15.33 24.81 4.52
N PRO A 119 14.56 23.84 3.99
CA PRO A 119 13.34 23.40 4.64
C PRO A 119 13.61 22.86 6.05
N ALA A 120 12.76 23.22 6.99
CA ALA A 120 12.76 22.66 8.34
C ALA A 120 11.97 21.33 8.39
N PHE A 121 10.96 21.20 7.52
CA PHE A 121 10.08 20.03 7.42
C PHE A 121 9.65 19.82 5.97
N TYR A 122 9.01 18.67 5.72
CA TYR A 122 8.30 18.40 4.48
C TYR A 122 6.92 17.81 4.79
N ALA A 123 5.93 18.16 3.99
CA ALA A 123 4.64 17.50 3.93
C ALA A 123 4.55 16.71 2.62
N ALA A 124 4.13 15.45 2.69
CA ALA A 124 3.91 14.65 1.50
C ALA A 124 2.51 14.02 1.49
N SER A 125 1.93 13.95 0.31
CA SER A 125 0.67 13.27 0.02
C SER A 125 0.89 12.30 -1.13
N ARG A 126 0.53 11.04 -0.94
CA ARG A 126 0.48 10.01 -1.98
C ARG A 126 -0.95 9.55 -2.15
N ALA A 127 -1.41 9.44 -3.39
CA ALA A 127 -2.72 8.92 -3.71
C ALA A 127 -2.65 8.01 -4.94
N HIS A 128 -3.40 6.92 -4.90
CA HIS A 128 -3.58 6.03 -6.05
C HIS A 128 -4.61 6.66 -7.00
N HIS A 129 -4.14 7.15 -8.14
CA HIS A 129 -5.00 7.67 -9.20
C HIS A 129 -5.62 6.52 -9.99
N ALA A 130 -6.91 6.62 -10.31
CA ALA A 130 -7.63 5.55 -10.99
C ALA A 130 -7.14 5.30 -12.42
N ASP A 131 -6.44 6.25 -13.04
CA ASP A 131 -5.82 6.10 -14.36
C ASP A 131 -4.65 7.09 -14.51
N VAL A 132 -3.51 6.60 -14.96
CA VAL A 132 -2.33 7.39 -15.33
C VAL A 132 -1.87 7.07 -16.76
N GLY A 133 -2.82 6.65 -17.61
CA GLY A 133 -2.57 6.29 -19.01
C GLY A 133 -2.11 4.84 -19.18
N GLY A 134 -1.29 4.61 -20.18
CA GLY A 134 -0.80 3.28 -20.52
C GLY A 134 -1.74 2.45 -21.38
N MET A 135 -1.40 1.15 -21.54
CA MET A 135 -2.06 0.23 -22.45
C MET A 135 -3.46 -0.18 -21.96
N TYR A 136 -3.64 -0.29 -20.64
CA TYR A 136 -4.87 -0.76 -20.02
C TYR A 136 -5.59 0.37 -19.28
N ALA A 137 -6.91 0.39 -19.35
CA ALA A 137 -7.71 1.28 -18.52
C ALA A 137 -7.44 0.98 -17.05
N GLY A 138 -7.28 2.04 -16.23
CA GLY A 138 -6.93 1.90 -14.82
C GLY A 138 -5.45 1.63 -14.55
N SER A 139 -4.60 1.58 -15.60
CA SER A 139 -3.13 1.46 -15.47
C SER A 139 -2.63 0.25 -14.66
N MET A 140 -3.49 -0.78 -14.54
CA MET A 140 -3.26 -1.99 -13.74
C MET A 140 -3.54 -3.23 -14.60
N GLY A 141 -2.56 -3.63 -15.43
CA GLY A 141 -2.75 -4.75 -16.36
C GLY A 141 -1.50 -5.60 -16.52
N PRO A 142 -1.60 -6.72 -17.27
CA PRO A 142 -0.49 -7.66 -17.49
C PRO A 142 0.54 -7.10 -18.50
N ALA A 143 1.18 -5.99 -18.14
CA ALA A 143 2.24 -5.34 -18.89
C ALA A 143 3.53 -6.17 -18.88
N GLN A 144 4.42 -5.94 -19.85
CA GLN A 144 5.75 -6.55 -19.94
C GLN A 144 6.88 -5.53 -19.81
N GLU A 145 6.57 -4.25 -19.87
CA GLU A 145 7.47 -3.12 -19.62
C GLU A 145 6.73 -2.00 -18.90
N ILE A 146 7.44 -1.26 -18.05
CA ILE A 146 6.90 -0.12 -17.31
C ILE A 146 6.22 0.93 -18.20
N TYR A 147 6.70 1.10 -19.44
CA TYR A 147 6.15 2.06 -20.42
C TYR A 147 4.72 1.74 -20.86
N GLN A 148 4.26 0.51 -20.68
CA GLN A 148 2.90 0.07 -20.95
C GLN A 148 1.94 0.38 -19.80
N GLU A 149 2.46 0.63 -18.58
CA GLU A 149 1.66 0.84 -17.37
C GLU A 149 1.15 2.28 -17.23
N GLY A 150 1.76 3.27 -17.90
CA GLY A 150 1.30 4.66 -17.83
C GLY A 150 2.42 5.68 -17.95
N ILE A 151 2.07 6.94 -17.66
CA ILE A 151 3.03 8.04 -17.63
C ILE A 151 3.96 7.88 -16.43
N ARG A 152 5.28 7.86 -16.70
CA ARG A 152 6.30 7.83 -15.66
C ARG A 152 6.81 9.26 -15.39
N ILE A 153 6.57 9.75 -14.19
CA ILE A 153 6.89 11.09 -13.73
C ILE A 153 8.12 11.00 -12.81
N PRO A 154 9.33 11.37 -13.28
CA PRO A 154 10.49 11.49 -12.40
C PRO A 154 10.26 12.66 -11.41
N PRO A 155 11.09 12.82 -10.35
CA PRO A 155 11.00 13.99 -9.50
C PRO A 155 11.09 15.29 -10.31
N ILE A 156 9.99 16.05 -10.40
CA ILE A 156 9.90 17.34 -11.11
C ILE A 156 9.10 18.35 -10.29
N ARG A 157 9.29 19.66 -10.54
CA ARG A 157 8.49 20.71 -9.90
C ARG A 157 7.16 20.89 -10.62
N LEU A 158 6.06 20.53 -9.96
CA LEU A 158 4.71 20.83 -10.44
C LEU A 158 4.33 22.31 -10.16
N ILE A 159 4.69 22.79 -8.97
CA ILE A 159 4.50 24.20 -8.58
C ILE A 159 5.87 24.80 -8.28
N ARG A 160 6.12 26.01 -8.83
CA ARG A 160 7.35 26.75 -8.60
C ARG A 160 7.03 28.10 -7.97
N LYS A 161 7.50 28.33 -6.73
CA LYS A 161 7.24 29.58 -5.98
C LYS A 161 5.76 29.98 -5.95
N GLY A 162 4.89 29.01 -5.74
CA GLY A 162 3.45 29.21 -5.69
C GLY A 162 2.74 29.23 -7.05
N VAL A 163 3.47 29.15 -8.17
CA VAL A 163 2.89 29.19 -9.53
C VAL A 163 2.90 27.80 -10.15
N MET A 164 1.73 27.33 -10.60
CA MET A 164 1.57 26.04 -11.31
C MET A 164 2.31 26.07 -12.64
N SER A 165 3.08 25.02 -12.93
CA SER A 165 3.66 24.76 -14.25
C SER A 165 2.57 24.24 -15.20
N GLN A 166 1.95 25.13 -15.97
CA GLN A 166 0.85 24.79 -16.88
C GLN A 166 1.27 23.77 -17.93
N ASP A 167 2.51 23.82 -18.42
CA ASP A 167 3.01 22.89 -19.42
C ASP A 167 3.05 21.45 -18.86
N ILE A 168 3.61 21.30 -17.65
CA ILE A 168 3.67 19.98 -16.97
C ILE A 168 2.25 19.49 -16.66
N PHE A 169 1.40 20.37 -16.13
CA PHE A 169 0.04 20.03 -15.77
C PHE A 169 -0.78 19.59 -17.00
N SER A 170 -0.70 20.33 -18.10
CA SER A 170 -1.34 19.98 -19.36
C SER A 170 -0.81 18.65 -19.93
N LEU A 171 0.51 18.41 -19.84
CA LEU A 171 1.11 17.16 -20.27
C LEU A 171 0.57 15.96 -19.47
N LEU A 172 0.43 16.10 -18.15
CA LEU A 172 -0.13 15.04 -17.30
C LEU A 172 -1.58 14.74 -17.68
N LEU A 173 -2.43 15.77 -17.82
CA LEU A 173 -3.84 15.62 -18.16
C LEU A 173 -4.06 15.06 -19.58
N ALA A 174 -3.18 15.37 -20.53
CA ALA A 174 -3.23 14.83 -21.89
C ALA A 174 -2.92 13.32 -21.97
N ASN A 175 -2.29 12.73 -20.95
CA ASN A 175 -1.89 11.33 -20.92
C ASN A 175 -2.84 10.41 -20.16
N VAL A 176 -3.98 10.91 -19.67
CA VAL A 176 -4.95 10.14 -18.86
C VAL A 176 -6.33 10.11 -19.52
N ARG A 177 -7.12 9.06 -19.23
CA ARG A 177 -8.46 8.87 -19.83
C ARG A 177 -9.54 9.74 -19.21
N THR A 178 -9.38 10.13 -17.95
CA THR A 178 -10.35 10.93 -17.19
C THR A 178 -9.67 12.18 -16.60
N PRO A 179 -9.31 13.18 -17.46
CA PRO A 179 -8.50 14.33 -17.05
C PRO A 179 -9.16 15.19 -15.97
N GLU A 180 -10.48 15.39 -15.99
CA GLU A 180 -11.20 16.18 -15.00
C GLU A 180 -11.09 15.60 -13.58
N GLU A 181 -11.16 14.27 -13.44
CA GLU A 181 -10.97 13.61 -12.16
C GLU A 181 -9.50 13.76 -11.66
N ARG A 182 -8.52 13.63 -12.58
CA ARG A 182 -7.09 13.78 -12.23
C ARG A 182 -6.75 15.18 -11.82
N GLU A 183 -7.31 16.18 -12.50
CA GLU A 183 -7.19 17.59 -12.11
C GLU A 183 -7.69 17.83 -10.68
N GLY A 184 -8.91 17.37 -10.39
CA GLY A 184 -9.49 17.50 -9.05
C GLY A 184 -8.73 16.77 -7.97
N ASP A 185 -8.26 15.55 -8.23
CA ASP A 185 -7.49 14.75 -7.27
C ASP A 185 -6.11 15.36 -7.00
N LEU A 186 -5.42 15.88 -8.03
CA LEU A 186 -4.15 16.61 -7.86
C LEU A 186 -4.34 17.90 -7.06
N ALA A 187 -5.41 18.65 -7.32
CA ALA A 187 -5.76 19.83 -6.53
C ALA A 187 -6.01 19.49 -5.05
N ALA A 188 -6.70 18.36 -4.79
CA ALA A 188 -6.94 17.85 -3.44
C ALA A 188 -5.65 17.46 -2.72
N GLN A 189 -4.70 16.81 -3.40
CA GLN A 189 -3.37 16.48 -2.85
C GLN A 189 -2.55 17.73 -2.51
N ILE A 190 -2.57 18.75 -3.39
CA ILE A 190 -1.94 20.06 -3.12
C ILE A 190 -2.55 20.68 -1.86
N GLY A 191 -3.89 20.67 -1.75
CA GLY A 191 -4.61 21.16 -0.58
C GLY A 191 -4.21 20.45 0.70
N ALA A 192 -4.09 19.12 0.68
CA ALA A 192 -3.64 18.31 1.80
C ALA A 192 -2.22 18.69 2.26
N CYS A 193 -1.27 18.84 1.32
CA CYS A 193 0.10 19.29 1.66
C CYS A 193 0.12 20.68 2.31
N ARG A 194 -0.71 21.61 1.84
CA ARG A 194 -0.84 22.94 2.45
C ARG A 194 -1.49 22.91 3.83
N VAL A 195 -2.38 21.99 4.11
CA VAL A 195 -2.89 21.74 5.48
C VAL A 195 -1.73 21.34 6.38
N GLY A 196 -0.90 20.37 5.96
CA GLY A 196 0.29 19.94 6.70
C GLY A 196 1.25 21.10 6.98
N GLU A 197 1.55 21.92 5.95
CA GLU A 197 2.40 23.12 6.09
C GLU A 197 1.87 24.08 7.16
N ARG A 198 0.60 24.46 7.04
CA ARG A 198 -0.03 25.39 7.99
C ARG A 198 0.02 24.86 9.42
N ARG A 199 -0.39 23.62 9.61
CA ARG A 199 -0.52 23.00 10.94
C ARG A 199 0.84 22.80 11.61
N ILE A 200 1.90 22.37 10.91
CA ILE A 200 3.23 22.24 11.52
C ILE A 200 3.83 23.62 11.84
N LYS A 201 3.57 24.67 11.02
CA LYS A 201 3.95 26.04 11.35
C LYS A 201 3.27 26.52 12.65
N GLU A 202 2.00 26.18 12.90
CA GLU A 202 1.31 26.48 14.17
C GLU A 202 2.00 25.78 15.37
N VAL A 203 2.43 24.52 15.21
CA VAL A 203 3.19 23.81 16.25
C VAL A 203 4.51 24.51 16.53
N VAL A 204 5.23 24.94 15.48
CA VAL A 204 6.48 25.68 15.64
C VAL A 204 6.27 27.04 16.31
N VAL A 205 5.19 27.75 16.00
CA VAL A 205 4.84 29.01 16.69
C VAL A 205 4.60 28.79 18.18
N LYS A 206 3.91 27.67 18.52
CA LYS A 206 3.58 27.34 19.92
C LYS A 206 4.81 26.95 20.76
N TYR A 207 5.72 26.15 20.21
CA TYR A 207 6.81 25.54 20.98
C TYR A 207 8.19 26.16 20.68
N GLY A 208 8.34 26.88 19.57
CA GLY A 208 9.63 27.32 19.01
C GLY A 208 10.33 26.18 18.24
N LEU A 209 11.01 26.54 17.13
CA LEU A 209 11.64 25.57 16.22
C LEU A 209 12.69 24.68 16.92
N ALA A 210 13.51 25.26 17.80
CA ALA A 210 14.54 24.50 18.54
C ALA A 210 13.91 23.38 19.38
N LYS A 211 12.86 23.71 20.14
CA LYS A 211 12.15 22.74 20.98
C LYS A 211 11.44 21.67 20.14
N VAL A 212 10.84 22.04 18.99
CA VAL A 212 10.23 21.08 18.08
C VAL A 212 11.26 20.09 17.54
N ASN A 213 12.45 20.56 17.15
CA ASN A 213 13.55 19.70 16.71
C ASN A 213 14.01 18.74 17.81
N ASP A 214 14.14 19.20 19.05
CA ASP A 214 14.47 18.34 20.19
C ASP A 214 13.40 17.27 20.45
N LEU A 215 12.12 17.61 20.33
CA LEU A 215 11.00 16.67 20.46
C LEU A 215 10.98 15.64 19.32
N VAL A 216 11.32 16.05 18.09
CA VAL A 216 11.47 15.14 16.94
C VAL A 216 12.58 14.13 17.19
N GLU A 217 13.78 14.59 17.60
CA GLU A 217 14.89 13.67 17.88
C GLU A 217 14.55 12.69 19.01
N GLU A 218 13.89 13.17 20.08
CA GLU A 218 13.46 12.28 21.18
C GLU A 218 12.38 11.28 20.74
N LEU A 219 11.43 11.69 19.88
CA LEU A 219 10.40 10.81 19.35
C LEU A 219 10.99 9.69 18.48
N LEU A 220 11.94 10.02 17.62
CA LEU A 220 12.67 9.05 16.80
C LEU A 220 13.48 8.07 17.66
N ALA A 221 14.19 8.60 18.67
CA ALA A 221 14.93 7.79 19.62
C ALA A 221 14.01 6.90 20.47
N TYR A 222 12.83 7.39 20.85
CA TYR A 222 11.81 6.63 21.57
C TYR A 222 11.31 5.44 20.72
N SER A 223 10.97 5.69 19.46
CA SER A 223 10.54 4.63 18.53
C SER A 223 11.63 3.56 18.34
N GLU A 224 12.90 3.97 18.20
CA GLU A 224 14.01 3.03 18.12
C GLU A 224 14.15 2.20 19.40
N ARG A 225 14.02 2.82 20.59
CA ARG A 225 14.07 2.09 21.87
C ARG A 225 12.96 1.05 21.98
N LEU A 226 11.74 1.39 21.55
CA LEU A 226 10.60 0.45 21.53
C LEU A 226 10.92 -0.75 20.64
N MET A 227 11.38 -0.52 19.41
CA MET A 227 11.72 -1.60 18.48
C MET A 227 12.89 -2.45 19.01
N ARG A 228 13.95 -1.83 19.53
CA ARG A 228 15.07 -2.59 20.12
C ARG A 228 14.65 -3.42 21.32
N ALA A 229 13.74 -2.90 22.17
CA ALA A 229 13.20 -3.65 23.30
C ALA A 229 12.41 -4.88 22.82
N GLU A 230 11.62 -4.72 21.77
CA GLU A 230 10.87 -5.81 21.16
C GLU A 230 11.80 -6.87 20.56
N LEU A 231 12.81 -6.46 19.79
CA LEU A 231 13.76 -7.35 19.15
C LEU A 231 14.66 -8.11 20.16
N ARG A 232 14.90 -7.54 21.35
CA ARG A 232 15.59 -8.24 22.45
C ARG A 232 14.77 -9.40 23.03
N ASN A 233 13.45 -9.37 22.89
CA ASN A 233 12.54 -10.43 23.34
C ASN A 233 12.41 -11.56 22.30
N MET A 234 12.97 -11.40 21.10
CA MET A 234 12.96 -12.44 20.07
C MET A 234 14.05 -13.47 20.34
N PRO A 235 13.83 -14.75 20.00
CA PRO A 235 14.88 -15.78 20.11
C PRO A 235 16.01 -15.48 19.13
N ALA A 236 17.26 -15.69 19.57
CA ALA A 236 18.42 -15.60 18.68
C ALA A 236 18.36 -16.68 17.59
N GLY A 237 18.69 -16.33 16.35
CA GLY A 237 18.75 -17.29 15.26
C GLY A 237 18.27 -16.75 13.93
N VAL A 238 18.23 -17.65 12.95
CA VAL A 238 17.77 -17.38 11.59
C VAL A 238 16.47 -18.14 11.33
N PHE A 239 15.43 -17.42 10.96
CA PHE A 239 14.10 -17.96 10.69
C PHE A 239 13.76 -17.72 9.21
N THR A 240 13.60 -18.80 8.46
CA THR A 240 13.41 -18.75 7.01
C THR A 240 11.98 -19.16 6.64
N ALA A 241 11.46 -18.57 5.58
CA ALA A 241 10.23 -19.00 4.94
C ALA A 241 10.27 -18.72 3.43
N GLU A 242 9.38 -19.38 2.72
CA GLU A 242 9.12 -19.12 1.31
C GLU A 242 7.64 -19.26 1.00
N ASP A 243 7.20 -18.55 -0.03
CA ASP A 243 5.86 -18.66 -0.62
C ASP A 243 5.94 -18.31 -2.12
N PHE A 244 4.88 -18.56 -2.88
CA PHE A 244 4.92 -18.46 -4.33
C PHE A 244 3.76 -17.61 -4.86
N LEU A 245 4.04 -16.72 -5.82
CA LEU A 245 3.02 -16.16 -6.69
C LEU A 245 2.62 -17.20 -7.74
N ASP A 246 1.37 -17.14 -8.20
CA ASP A 246 0.77 -18.13 -9.13
C ASP A 246 1.40 -18.12 -10.53
N GLY A 247 2.05 -17.00 -10.90
CA GLY A 247 2.67 -16.71 -12.19
C GLY A 247 2.69 -15.21 -12.45
N ASP A 248 3.27 -14.76 -13.58
CA ASP A 248 3.43 -13.33 -13.88
C ASP A 248 2.39 -12.75 -14.87
N GLY A 249 1.50 -13.60 -15.38
CA GLY A 249 0.52 -13.25 -16.41
C GLY A 249 1.06 -13.42 -17.85
N VAL A 250 2.35 -13.72 -18.01
CA VAL A 250 2.99 -14.13 -19.27
C VAL A 250 3.26 -15.63 -19.27
N THR A 251 3.71 -16.15 -18.12
CA THR A 251 3.86 -17.58 -17.85
C THR A 251 3.10 -17.95 -16.58
N ASP A 252 2.79 -19.26 -16.49
CA ASP A 252 2.12 -19.86 -15.33
C ASP A 252 3.10 -20.46 -14.32
N ASP A 253 4.40 -20.19 -14.49
CA ASP A 253 5.44 -20.71 -13.61
C ASP A 253 5.37 -20.04 -12.24
N PRO A 254 5.43 -20.82 -11.14
CA PRO A 254 5.45 -20.28 -9.80
C PRO A 254 6.67 -19.37 -9.56
N ILE A 255 6.45 -18.20 -8.96
CA ILE A 255 7.50 -17.24 -8.67
C ILE A 255 7.77 -17.23 -7.17
N ARG A 256 8.97 -17.67 -6.80
CA ARG A 256 9.38 -17.83 -5.40
C ARG A 256 9.72 -16.50 -4.75
N ILE A 257 9.14 -16.25 -3.57
CA ILE A 257 9.57 -15.24 -2.62
C ILE A 257 10.11 -15.97 -1.39
N ALA A 258 11.36 -15.71 -1.04
CA ALA A 258 12.02 -16.33 0.10
C ALA A 258 12.62 -15.27 1.01
N VAL A 259 12.54 -15.48 2.32
CA VAL A 259 13.07 -14.59 3.34
C VAL A 259 13.83 -15.33 4.42
N ALA A 260 14.90 -14.73 4.91
CA ALA A 260 15.61 -15.10 6.13
C ALA A 260 15.60 -13.92 7.10
N ILE A 261 14.97 -14.08 8.27
CA ILE A 261 14.97 -13.10 9.35
C ILE A 261 15.98 -13.56 10.40
N THR A 262 17.00 -12.75 10.64
CA THR A 262 17.99 -13.00 11.71
C THR A 262 17.75 -12.04 12.85
N PHE A 263 17.47 -12.55 14.05
CA PHE A 263 17.36 -11.74 15.26
C PHE A 263 18.63 -11.81 16.08
N ASN A 264 19.10 -10.65 16.53
CA ASN A 264 20.18 -10.52 17.50
C ASN A 264 19.65 -9.84 18.78
N PRO A 265 19.22 -10.64 19.78
CA PRO A 265 18.66 -10.08 21.02
C PRO A 265 19.69 -9.34 21.87
N THR A 266 21.01 -9.58 21.67
CA THR A 266 22.06 -8.93 22.45
C THR A 266 22.06 -7.42 22.29
N ASP A 267 21.92 -6.93 21.04
CA ASP A 267 21.87 -5.50 20.72
C ASP A 267 20.48 -5.01 20.33
N GLY A 268 19.50 -5.91 20.21
CA GLY A 268 18.15 -5.61 19.79
C GLY A 268 18.11 -5.17 18.33
N SER A 269 18.74 -5.94 17.45
CA SER A 269 18.74 -5.70 16.01
C SER A 269 18.19 -6.88 15.22
N ALA A 270 17.80 -6.64 13.97
CA ALA A 270 17.38 -7.65 13.03
C ALA A 270 17.95 -7.42 11.63
N THR A 271 18.18 -8.52 10.91
CA THR A 271 18.46 -8.48 9.46
C THR A 271 17.39 -9.29 8.74
N ILE A 272 16.82 -8.71 7.69
CA ILE A 272 15.82 -9.34 6.83
C ILE A 272 16.43 -9.46 5.44
N ASP A 273 16.64 -10.69 4.97
CA ASP A 273 17.33 -10.98 3.71
C ASP A 273 16.43 -11.76 2.75
N PHE A 274 16.28 -11.23 1.53
CA PHE A 274 15.49 -11.81 0.46
C PHE A 274 16.32 -12.46 -0.65
N SER A 275 17.60 -12.73 -0.43
CA SER A 275 18.54 -13.27 -1.44
C SER A 275 18.10 -14.60 -2.08
N GLY A 276 17.18 -15.33 -1.44
CA GLY A 276 16.62 -16.58 -1.98
C GLY A 276 15.42 -16.40 -2.93
N SER A 277 14.97 -15.17 -3.19
CA SER A 277 13.83 -14.89 -4.08
C SER A 277 14.19 -15.03 -5.56
N SER A 278 13.18 -15.31 -6.39
CA SER A 278 13.34 -15.41 -7.84
C SER A 278 13.91 -14.14 -8.48
N PRO A 279 14.59 -14.23 -9.63
CA PRO A 279 14.86 -13.07 -10.47
C PRO A 279 13.58 -12.31 -10.84
N GLN A 280 13.72 -11.04 -11.27
CA GLN A 280 12.61 -10.31 -11.86
C GLN A 280 12.05 -11.04 -13.09
N VAL A 281 10.74 -10.92 -13.31
CA VAL A 281 9.99 -11.61 -14.35
C VAL A 281 9.51 -10.65 -15.43
N ARG A 282 8.99 -11.21 -16.54
CA ARG A 282 8.51 -10.42 -17.67
C ARG A 282 7.19 -9.71 -17.41
N GLY A 283 6.32 -10.32 -16.59
CA GLY A 283 5.00 -9.78 -16.28
C GLY A 283 5.02 -8.75 -15.15
N SER A 284 3.90 -8.11 -14.91
CA SER A 284 3.74 -6.90 -14.07
C SER A 284 3.79 -7.11 -12.55
N VAL A 285 4.21 -8.30 -12.08
CA VAL A 285 4.25 -8.62 -10.63
C VAL A 285 5.58 -8.30 -9.94
N ASN A 286 6.51 -7.65 -10.62
CA ASN A 286 7.77 -7.24 -10.00
C ASN A 286 7.56 -6.13 -8.97
N ALA A 287 8.19 -6.24 -7.81
CA ALA A 287 8.20 -5.20 -6.80
C ALA A 287 9.52 -4.43 -6.81
N VAL A 288 9.46 -3.12 -6.57
CA VAL A 288 10.63 -2.29 -6.31
C VAL A 288 10.99 -2.30 -4.83
N TYR A 289 12.25 -1.96 -4.51
CA TYR A 289 12.76 -1.99 -3.14
C TYR A 289 11.88 -1.24 -2.10
N PRO A 290 11.32 -0.05 -2.41
CA PRO A 290 10.40 0.64 -1.48
C PRO A 290 9.22 -0.20 -1.01
N ILE A 291 8.67 -1.07 -1.88
CA ILE A 291 7.57 -1.99 -1.55
C ILE A 291 8.03 -3.06 -0.56
N THR A 292 9.16 -3.69 -0.83
CA THR A 292 9.74 -4.71 0.05
C THR A 292 10.07 -4.14 1.42
N TYR A 293 10.62 -2.93 1.45
CA TYR A 293 10.90 -2.22 2.69
C TYR A 293 9.61 -1.87 3.46
N SER A 294 8.53 -1.46 2.78
CA SER A 294 7.23 -1.20 3.40
C SER A 294 6.65 -2.45 4.06
N ALA A 295 6.76 -3.63 3.41
CA ALA A 295 6.29 -4.88 3.98
C ALA A 295 7.08 -5.27 5.24
N CYS A 296 8.41 -5.04 5.25
CA CYS A 296 9.23 -5.23 6.44
C CYS A 296 8.84 -4.27 7.58
N PHE A 297 8.66 -2.99 7.25
CA PHE A 297 8.22 -1.98 8.22
C PHE A 297 6.87 -2.37 8.84
N TYR A 298 5.89 -2.76 7.99
CA TYR A 298 4.58 -3.20 8.44
C TYR A 298 4.66 -4.39 9.40
N MET A 299 5.36 -5.46 9.01
CA MET A 299 5.52 -6.66 9.84
C MET A 299 6.10 -6.32 11.22
N LEU A 300 7.15 -5.50 11.26
CA LEU A 300 7.78 -5.07 12.51
C LEU A 300 6.86 -4.17 13.34
N ARG A 301 6.13 -3.26 12.69
CA ARG A 301 5.14 -2.40 13.38
C ARG A 301 4.05 -3.21 14.06
N CYS A 302 3.62 -4.33 13.45
CA CYS A 302 2.64 -5.26 14.04
C CYS A 302 3.13 -5.97 15.32
N LEU A 303 4.43 -5.94 15.61
CA LEU A 303 4.97 -6.47 16.87
C LEU A 303 4.84 -5.51 18.06
N LEU A 304 4.57 -4.24 17.80
CA LEU A 304 4.47 -3.19 18.81
C LEU A 304 3.00 -2.94 19.20
N SER A 305 2.79 -2.23 20.29
CA SER A 305 1.45 -1.76 20.71
C SER A 305 0.89 -0.73 19.71
N ASP A 306 -0.44 -0.57 19.73
CA ASP A 306 -1.15 0.31 18.80
C ASP A 306 -0.73 1.78 18.92
N ASP A 307 -0.34 2.23 20.11
CA ASP A 307 0.10 3.59 20.42
C ASP A 307 1.57 3.87 20.08
N ALA A 308 2.35 2.85 19.65
CA ALA A 308 3.73 3.06 19.24
C ALA A 308 3.80 3.96 17.99
N PRO A 309 4.61 5.04 17.99
CA PRO A 309 4.66 5.97 16.86
C PRO A 309 5.31 5.33 15.62
N ALA A 310 4.63 5.45 14.48
CA ALA A 310 5.13 4.97 13.19
C ALA A 310 6.12 5.99 12.58
N THR A 311 7.33 6.04 13.10
CA THR A 311 8.39 6.96 12.65
C THR A 311 9.59 6.22 12.07
N ALA A 312 10.50 6.96 11.45
CA ALA A 312 11.76 6.42 10.91
C ALA A 312 12.59 5.67 11.99
N GLY A 313 12.45 6.03 13.26
CA GLY A 313 13.15 5.40 14.38
C GLY A 313 12.92 3.89 14.48
N LEU A 314 11.75 3.38 14.08
CA LEU A 314 11.43 1.95 14.14
C LEU A 314 12.40 1.09 13.31
N MET A 315 12.95 1.62 12.22
CA MET A 315 13.81 0.88 11.30
C MET A 315 15.31 1.05 11.57
N ASN A 316 15.71 1.90 12.51
CA ASN A 316 17.14 2.18 12.78
C ASN A 316 17.93 0.95 13.23
N SER A 317 17.27 -0.03 13.86
CA SER A 317 17.89 -1.28 14.31
C SER A 317 17.71 -2.44 13.34
N VAL A 318 17.15 -2.19 12.15
CA VAL A 318 16.80 -3.24 11.18
C VAL A 318 17.50 -2.99 9.85
N LYS A 319 18.15 -4.05 9.33
CA LYS A 319 18.74 -4.04 7.99
C LYS A 319 17.88 -4.89 7.05
N VAL A 320 17.45 -4.31 5.94
CA VAL A 320 16.72 -5.03 4.87
C VAL A 320 17.64 -5.18 3.67
N SER A 321 17.74 -6.41 3.15
CA SER A 321 18.54 -6.77 1.96
C SER A 321 17.63 -7.44 0.93
N ALA A 322 17.57 -6.85 -0.27
CA ALA A 322 16.86 -7.41 -1.42
C ALA A 322 17.77 -7.25 -2.67
N PRO A 323 18.22 -8.35 -3.30
CA PRO A 323 19.10 -8.28 -4.44
C PRO A 323 18.49 -7.52 -5.61
N GLU A 324 19.25 -6.64 -6.22
CA GLU A 324 18.81 -5.93 -7.42
C GLU A 324 18.56 -6.90 -8.59
N GLY A 325 17.50 -6.65 -9.36
CA GLY A 325 17.08 -7.53 -10.44
C GLY A 325 16.34 -8.78 -9.98
N SER A 326 15.91 -8.82 -8.71
CA SER A 326 14.99 -9.84 -8.20
C SER A 326 13.54 -9.37 -8.24
N ILE A 327 12.61 -10.32 -8.06
CA ILE A 327 11.15 -10.05 -7.99
C ILE A 327 10.78 -9.05 -6.87
N VAL A 328 11.62 -8.89 -5.87
CA VAL A 328 11.42 -8.01 -4.70
C VAL A 328 12.25 -6.71 -4.78
N ASN A 329 13.06 -6.53 -5.82
CA ASN A 329 13.85 -5.33 -6.10
C ASN A 329 14.21 -5.24 -7.59
N ALA A 330 13.18 -5.02 -8.40
CA ALA A 330 13.29 -5.02 -9.85
C ALA A 330 14.04 -3.80 -10.40
N LYS A 331 14.58 -3.96 -11.60
CA LYS A 331 15.24 -2.94 -12.41
C LYS A 331 14.45 -2.61 -13.65
N LEU A 332 14.63 -1.41 -14.17
CA LEU A 332 14.14 -1.02 -15.50
C LEU A 332 14.55 -2.05 -16.56
N PRO A 333 13.68 -2.30 -17.56
CA PRO A 333 12.35 -1.73 -17.79
C PRO A 333 11.19 -2.58 -17.23
N ALA A 334 11.44 -3.39 -16.19
CA ALA A 334 10.42 -4.30 -15.65
C ALA A 334 9.11 -3.58 -15.29
N PRO A 335 7.93 -4.15 -15.61
CA PRO A 335 6.65 -3.63 -15.17
C PRO A 335 6.42 -3.98 -13.69
N VAL A 336 5.75 -3.11 -12.94
CA VAL A 336 5.68 -3.19 -11.48
C VAL A 336 4.28 -2.94 -10.89
N ALA A 337 3.25 -2.77 -11.73
CA ALA A 337 1.90 -2.48 -11.24
C ALA A 337 1.40 -3.53 -10.24
N GLY A 338 1.54 -4.82 -10.57
CA GLY A 338 1.19 -5.94 -9.70
C GLY A 338 2.14 -6.14 -8.51
N GLY A 339 3.36 -5.62 -8.60
CA GLY A 339 4.32 -5.66 -7.50
C GLY A 339 3.84 -4.91 -6.26
N ASN A 340 3.21 -3.75 -6.48
CA ASN A 340 2.66 -2.93 -5.41
C ASN A 340 1.48 -3.60 -4.69
N VAL A 341 0.73 -4.46 -5.36
CA VAL A 341 -0.51 -5.06 -4.86
C VAL A 341 -0.35 -6.55 -4.54
N GLU A 342 0.04 -7.39 -5.49
CA GLU A 342 0.07 -8.84 -5.29
C GLU A 342 1.37 -9.32 -4.63
N THR A 343 2.51 -8.82 -5.11
CA THR A 343 3.83 -9.20 -4.55
C THR A 343 4.02 -8.65 -3.15
N SER A 344 3.54 -7.43 -2.87
CA SER A 344 3.59 -6.85 -1.52
C SER A 344 2.84 -7.69 -0.49
N GLN A 345 1.66 -8.21 -0.85
CA GLN A 345 0.88 -9.12 0.00
C GLN A 345 1.64 -10.44 0.22
N ARG A 346 2.26 -10.98 -0.84
CA ARG A 346 3.04 -12.22 -0.74
C ARG A 346 4.31 -12.04 0.08
N ILE A 347 5.02 -10.92 -0.05
CA ILE A 347 6.17 -10.58 0.80
C ILE A 347 5.72 -10.56 2.28
N THR A 348 4.59 -9.93 2.57
CA THR A 348 4.06 -9.86 3.95
C THR A 348 3.70 -11.23 4.50
N ASP A 349 2.99 -12.07 3.73
CA ASP A 349 2.68 -13.45 4.13
C ASP A 349 3.96 -14.26 4.39
N THR A 350 4.99 -14.11 3.54
CA THR A 350 6.27 -14.81 3.69
C THR A 350 7.03 -14.36 4.94
N LEU A 351 7.04 -13.04 5.22
CA LEU A 351 7.62 -12.46 6.43
C LEU A 351 6.91 -12.98 7.69
N LEU A 352 5.58 -12.97 7.71
CA LEU A 352 4.79 -13.48 8.84
C LEU A 352 5.00 -14.99 9.04
N ARG A 353 5.13 -15.77 7.96
CA ARG A 353 5.42 -17.19 8.03
C ARG A 353 6.80 -17.48 8.64
N ALA A 354 7.81 -16.66 8.31
CA ALA A 354 9.13 -16.74 8.95
C ALA A 354 9.05 -16.33 10.43
N LEU A 355 8.36 -15.24 10.73
CA LEU A 355 8.16 -14.74 12.09
C LEU A 355 7.40 -15.74 12.98
N ALA A 356 6.45 -16.50 12.42
CA ALA A 356 5.70 -17.53 13.14
C ALA A 356 6.60 -18.63 13.72
N LYS A 357 7.79 -18.85 13.13
CA LYS A 357 8.79 -19.79 13.67
C LYS A 357 9.54 -19.24 14.88
N ALA A 358 9.68 -17.91 14.97
CA ALA A 358 10.30 -17.21 16.10
C ALA A 358 9.29 -16.91 17.21
N ALA A 359 8.07 -16.54 16.87
CA ALA A 359 7.03 -16.07 17.78
C ALA A 359 5.65 -16.67 17.40
N PRO A 360 5.44 -18.00 17.53
CA PRO A 360 4.24 -18.69 16.99
C PRO A 360 2.92 -18.18 17.58
N HIS A 361 2.93 -17.70 18.83
CA HIS A 361 1.72 -17.21 19.49
C HIS A 361 1.41 -15.71 19.24
N ARG A 362 2.15 -15.08 18.34
CA ARG A 362 1.99 -13.64 18.03
C ARG A 362 1.61 -13.38 16.57
N VAL A 363 1.60 -14.41 15.74
CA VAL A 363 1.44 -14.28 14.30
C VAL A 363 0.15 -14.96 13.85
N PRO A 364 -0.68 -14.31 13.04
CA PRO A 364 -1.86 -14.92 12.42
C PRO A 364 -1.45 -15.91 11.31
N ALA A 365 -2.35 -16.81 10.96
CA ALA A 365 -2.30 -17.55 9.69
C ALA A 365 -2.38 -16.59 8.50
N ALA A 366 -2.12 -17.06 7.28
CA ALA A 366 -2.18 -16.20 6.11
C ALA A 366 -3.57 -15.60 5.93
N SER A 367 -3.62 -14.30 5.64
CA SER A 367 -4.84 -13.67 5.15
C SER A 367 -5.02 -13.99 3.67
N TYR A 368 -6.07 -13.52 3.05
CA TYR A 368 -6.43 -13.82 1.65
C TYR A 368 -5.30 -13.55 0.61
N GLY A 369 -4.27 -12.77 0.94
CA GLY A 369 -2.95 -12.71 0.28
C GLY A 369 -2.94 -12.25 -1.18
N THR A 370 -3.96 -11.52 -1.60
CA THR A 370 -4.11 -10.86 -2.91
C THR A 370 -4.94 -9.60 -2.71
N MET A 371 -4.76 -8.56 -3.51
CA MET A 371 -5.68 -7.42 -3.45
C MET A 371 -6.91 -7.63 -4.35
N SER A 372 -6.95 -8.71 -5.11
CA SER A 372 -8.07 -9.05 -6.01
C SER A 372 -8.49 -7.85 -6.87
N ASN A 373 -7.51 -7.31 -7.63
CA ASN A 373 -7.70 -6.10 -8.41
C ASN A 373 -8.60 -6.34 -9.62
N LEU A 374 -9.57 -5.45 -9.79
CA LEU A 374 -10.45 -5.37 -10.94
C LEU A 374 -10.36 -3.96 -11.53
N THR A 375 -10.03 -3.86 -12.81
CA THR A 375 -10.14 -2.61 -13.56
C THR A 375 -11.14 -2.77 -14.69
N VAL A 376 -11.92 -1.72 -14.94
CA VAL A 376 -12.89 -1.68 -16.02
C VAL A 376 -12.81 -0.32 -16.71
N GLY A 377 -12.70 -0.30 -18.03
CA GLY A 377 -12.70 0.93 -18.80
C GLY A 377 -13.49 0.81 -20.08
N GLY A 378 -14.12 1.91 -20.46
CA GLY A 378 -14.96 1.95 -21.65
C GLY A 378 -15.55 3.33 -21.88
N VAL A 379 -16.65 3.38 -22.63
CA VAL A 379 -17.44 4.60 -22.85
C VAL A 379 -18.80 4.42 -22.17
N ASP A 380 -19.13 5.34 -21.27
CA ASP A 380 -20.43 5.34 -20.62
C ASP A 380 -21.51 5.81 -21.61
N HIS A 381 -22.44 4.92 -21.92
CA HIS A 381 -23.54 5.19 -22.85
C HIS A 381 -24.50 6.31 -22.37
N ARG A 382 -24.48 6.65 -21.07
CA ARG A 382 -25.33 7.69 -20.48
C ARG A 382 -24.80 9.10 -20.78
N THR A 383 -23.46 9.24 -20.84
CA THR A 383 -22.77 10.54 -20.99
C THR A 383 -21.96 10.65 -22.27
N ASN A 384 -21.75 9.53 -22.96
CA ASN A 384 -20.85 9.38 -24.10
C ASN A 384 -19.40 9.80 -23.78
N ALA A 385 -19.01 9.71 -22.50
CA ALA A 385 -17.66 10.01 -22.01
C ALA A 385 -16.91 8.73 -21.67
N PRO A 386 -15.57 8.72 -21.77
CA PRO A 386 -14.76 7.62 -21.27
C PRO A 386 -14.88 7.53 -19.75
N PHE A 387 -14.81 6.29 -19.22
CA PHE A 387 -14.72 6.03 -17.80
C PHE A 387 -13.58 5.05 -17.52
N THR A 388 -13.01 5.15 -16.34
CA THR A 388 -12.06 4.18 -15.80
C THR A 388 -12.41 3.89 -14.34
N TYR A 389 -12.57 2.63 -14.06
CA TYR A 389 -12.82 2.12 -12.72
C TYR A 389 -11.69 1.21 -12.30
N TYR A 390 -11.23 1.37 -11.05
CA TYR A 390 -10.27 0.48 -10.39
C TYR A 390 -10.75 0.17 -8.97
N GLU A 391 -10.70 -1.09 -8.57
CA GLU A 391 -11.01 -1.49 -7.20
C GLU A 391 -10.23 -2.75 -6.79
N THR A 392 -9.82 -2.75 -5.52
CA THR A 392 -9.39 -3.95 -4.81
C THR A 392 -10.58 -4.53 -4.05
N THR A 393 -10.70 -5.84 -3.99
CA THR A 393 -11.79 -6.50 -3.25
C THR A 393 -11.23 -7.19 -2.02
N ALA A 394 -11.85 -6.95 -0.86
CA ALA A 394 -11.47 -7.56 0.42
C ALA A 394 -11.64 -9.09 0.39
N GLY A 395 -10.98 -9.77 1.33
CA GLY A 395 -11.07 -11.23 1.48
C GLY A 395 -11.07 -11.66 2.95
N GLY A 396 -10.82 -12.92 3.22
CA GLY A 396 -10.78 -13.45 4.58
C GLY A 396 -9.46 -13.16 5.30
N MET A 397 -9.53 -12.66 6.53
CA MET A 397 -8.35 -12.51 7.39
C MET A 397 -7.91 -13.86 7.95
N GLY A 398 -6.62 -14.10 8.08
CA GLY A 398 -6.08 -15.28 8.77
C GLY A 398 -6.48 -15.33 10.24
N ALA A 399 -6.76 -16.54 10.74
CA ALA A 399 -7.03 -16.75 12.16
C ALA A 399 -5.82 -16.40 13.02
N ARG A 400 -6.07 -15.93 14.23
CA ARG A 400 -5.04 -15.57 15.22
C ARG A 400 -4.91 -16.65 16.29
N PRO A 401 -3.84 -16.65 17.08
CA PRO A 401 -3.66 -17.63 18.17
C PRO A 401 -4.76 -17.66 19.23
N ASN A 402 -5.60 -16.62 19.30
CA ASN A 402 -6.60 -16.40 20.34
C ASN A 402 -7.99 -16.03 19.82
N MET A 403 -8.19 -15.96 18.50
CA MET A 403 -9.49 -15.61 17.92
C MET A 403 -9.60 -15.95 16.43
N ASP A 404 -10.82 -16.05 15.95
CA ASP A 404 -11.13 -16.24 14.53
C ASP A 404 -10.62 -15.09 13.66
N GLY A 405 -10.39 -15.38 12.39
CA GLY A 405 -10.18 -14.39 11.35
C GLY A 405 -11.47 -13.61 11.06
N ILE A 406 -11.34 -12.37 10.58
CA ILE A 406 -12.47 -11.50 10.24
C ILE A 406 -12.87 -11.79 8.79
N ASP A 407 -14.18 -11.88 8.54
CA ASP A 407 -14.74 -12.09 7.20
C ASP A 407 -14.68 -10.79 6.38
N GLY A 408 -14.31 -10.88 5.12
CA GLY A 408 -14.44 -9.81 4.13
C GLY A 408 -13.78 -8.48 4.50
N ILE A 409 -12.52 -8.50 4.94
CA ILE A 409 -11.77 -7.31 5.36
C ILE A 409 -10.48 -7.13 4.56
N HIS A 410 -10.08 -5.88 4.31
CA HIS A 410 -8.75 -5.58 3.78
C HIS A 410 -7.68 -5.83 4.85
N CYS A 411 -6.57 -6.47 4.44
CA CYS A 411 -5.50 -6.87 5.35
C CYS A 411 -4.12 -6.50 4.82
N HIS A 412 -3.15 -6.41 5.73
CA HIS A 412 -1.73 -6.22 5.45
C HIS A 412 -1.42 -4.95 4.67
N MET A 413 -1.04 -5.05 3.39
CA MET A 413 -0.59 -3.91 2.59
C MET A 413 -1.71 -3.00 2.11
N THR A 414 -2.97 -3.38 2.31
CA THR A 414 -4.15 -2.59 1.95
C THR A 414 -5.03 -2.32 3.16
N ASN A 415 -5.57 -1.10 3.24
CA ASN A 415 -6.55 -0.64 4.24
C ASN A 415 -7.67 0.17 3.57
N SER A 416 -7.85 -0.04 2.25
CA SER A 416 -8.90 0.62 1.49
C SER A 416 -10.29 0.08 1.84
N LEU A 417 -11.31 0.78 1.39
CA LEU A 417 -12.70 0.33 1.46
C LEU A 417 -13.18 -0.09 0.07
N ASN A 418 -14.25 -0.86 0.01
CA ASN A 418 -14.95 -1.06 -1.25
C ASN A 418 -15.93 0.10 -1.50
N THR A 419 -16.07 0.49 -2.77
CA THR A 419 -17.00 1.55 -3.17
C THR A 419 -18.43 1.13 -2.82
N PRO A 420 -19.22 1.97 -2.11
CA PRO A 420 -20.62 1.69 -1.86
C PRO A 420 -21.38 1.43 -3.16
N ILE A 421 -22.34 0.49 -3.13
CA ILE A 421 -23.07 0.06 -4.34
C ILE A 421 -23.73 1.25 -5.04
N GLU A 422 -24.36 2.12 -4.28
CA GLU A 422 -25.07 3.30 -4.80
C GLU A 422 -24.10 4.27 -5.49
N ALA A 423 -22.94 4.51 -4.91
CA ALA A 423 -21.90 5.36 -5.50
C ALA A 423 -21.32 4.73 -6.78
N LEU A 424 -21.12 3.40 -6.78
CA LEU A 424 -20.61 2.66 -7.92
C LEU A 424 -21.58 2.72 -9.12
N GLU A 425 -22.86 2.41 -8.89
CA GLU A 425 -23.90 2.42 -9.94
C GLU A 425 -24.21 3.83 -10.46
N TYR A 426 -24.04 4.84 -9.59
CA TYR A 426 -24.16 6.23 -9.99
C TYR A 426 -23.00 6.68 -10.89
N ALA A 427 -21.77 6.38 -10.47
CA ALA A 427 -20.57 6.85 -11.16
C ALA A 427 -20.28 6.09 -12.48
N TYR A 428 -20.60 4.80 -12.54
CA TYR A 428 -20.24 3.93 -13.67
C TYR A 428 -21.44 3.21 -14.28
N PRO A 429 -21.36 2.77 -15.56
CA PRO A 429 -22.43 2.00 -16.21
C PRO A 429 -22.42 0.54 -15.72
N PHE A 430 -22.58 0.36 -14.42
CA PHE A 430 -22.58 -0.95 -13.74
C PHE A 430 -23.89 -1.17 -13.00
N ARG A 431 -24.15 -2.47 -12.70
CA ARG A 431 -25.16 -2.89 -11.75
C ARG A 431 -24.60 -4.00 -10.88
N VAL A 432 -24.63 -3.85 -9.58
CA VAL A 432 -24.23 -4.89 -8.64
C VAL A 432 -25.37 -5.86 -8.45
N ARG A 433 -25.19 -7.11 -8.90
CA ARG A 433 -26.19 -8.17 -8.79
C ARG A 433 -26.13 -8.90 -7.45
N SER A 434 -24.91 -9.05 -6.91
CA SER A 434 -24.66 -9.70 -5.62
C SER A 434 -23.42 -9.11 -4.97
N TYR A 435 -23.45 -8.95 -3.64
CA TYR A 435 -22.30 -8.59 -2.83
C TYR A 435 -22.48 -9.16 -1.41
N GLY A 436 -21.69 -10.16 -1.06
CA GLY A 436 -21.82 -10.86 0.21
C GLY A 436 -20.62 -11.73 0.56
N TYR A 437 -20.71 -12.44 1.68
CA TYR A 437 -19.66 -13.34 2.13
C TYR A 437 -19.66 -14.66 1.35
N ARG A 438 -18.47 -15.14 0.97
CA ARG A 438 -18.22 -16.47 0.43
C ARG A 438 -18.13 -17.48 1.57
N ARG A 439 -19.26 -17.92 2.07
CA ARG A 439 -19.34 -18.78 3.26
C ARG A 439 -18.59 -20.10 3.10
N GLY A 440 -17.81 -20.46 4.16
CA GLY A 440 -17.00 -21.68 4.18
C GLY A 440 -15.70 -21.60 3.41
N SER A 441 -15.26 -20.39 3.00
CA SER A 441 -13.97 -20.20 2.33
C SER A 441 -12.79 -20.04 3.31
N GLY A 442 -13.04 -19.69 4.56
CA GLY A 442 -12.02 -19.65 5.62
C GLY A 442 -11.56 -21.05 6.02
N GLY A 443 -10.26 -21.24 6.24
CA GLY A 443 -9.66 -22.48 6.71
C GLY A 443 -10.14 -22.87 8.12
N THR A 444 -10.36 -24.15 8.37
CA THR A 444 -10.77 -24.66 9.69
C THR A 444 -9.58 -24.74 10.65
N GLY A 445 -9.85 -24.74 11.96
CA GLY A 445 -8.83 -24.82 13.00
C GLY A 445 -9.45 -24.74 14.39
N GLN A 446 -8.62 -24.60 15.42
CA GLN A 446 -9.09 -24.17 16.74
C GLN A 446 -9.79 -22.80 16.62
N PHE A 447 -9.19 -21.93 15.80
CA PHE A 447 -9.78 -20.67 15.35
C PHE A 447 -9.89 -20.72 13.83
N ARG A 448 -11.05 -20.30 13.32
CA ARG A 448 -11.41 -20.32 11.90
C ARG A 448 -10.80 -19.11 11.18
N GLY A 449 -10.23 -19.30 9.99
CA GLY A 449 -9.94 -18.21 9.07
C GLY A 449 -11.22 -17.48 8.65
N GLY A 450 -11.11 -16.18 8.35
CA GLY A 450 -12.21 -15.38 7.86
C GLY A 450 -12.66 -15.82 6.47
N ASP A 451 -13.95 -15.66 6.17
CA ASP A 451 -14.51 -15.91 4.84
C ASP A 451 -14.17 -14.77 3.86
N GLY A 452 -13.95 -15.10 2.60
CA GLY A 452 -13.84 -14.15 1.50
C GLY A 452 -15.20 -13.55 1.12
N LEU A 453 -15.21 -12.85 -0.02
CA LEU A 453 -16.39 -12.19 -0.58
C LEU A 453 -16.77 -12.80 -1.93
N VAL A 454 -18.06 -12.71 -2.27
CA VAL A 454 -18.61 -12.89 -3.63
C VAL A 454 -19.11 -11.54 -4.08
N ARG A 455 -18.71 -11.10 -5.27
CA ARG A 455 -19.20 -9.89 -5.90
C ARG A 455 -19.54 -10.14 -7.35
N GLU A 456 -20.73 -9.73 -7.76
CA GLU A 456 -21.23 -9.86 -9.13
C GLU A 456 -21.58 -8.47 -9.67
N ILE A 457 -20.91 -8.09 -10.76
CA ILE A 457 -21.09 -6.79 -11.43
C ILE A 457 -21.51 -7.03 -12.86
N GLU A 458 -22.72 -6.62 -13.20
CA GLU A 458 -23.24 -6.58 -14.57
C GLU A 458 -22.79 -5.29 -15.25
N LEU A 459 -22.26 -5.42 -16.47
CA LEU A 459 -21.83 -4.29 -17.29
C LEU A 459 -22.97 -3.80 -18.16
N LEU A 460 -23.36 -2.52 -18.03
CA LEU A 460 -24.43 -1.91 -18.78
C LEU A 460 -23.96 -1.28 -20.12
N ALA A 461 -22.64 -1.29 -20.36
CA ALA A 461 -21.99 -0.89 -21.60
C ALA A 461 -20.83 -1.82 -21.91
N PRO A 462 -20.44 -1.99 -23.20
CA PRO A 462 -19.23 -2.72 -23.55
C PRO A 462 -17.99 -2.09 -22.90
N ALA A 463 -17.08 -2.93 -22.39
CA ALA A 463 -15.90 -2.47 -21.67
C ALA A 463 -14.70 -3.42 -21.85
N GLN A 464 -13.50 -2.90 -21.59
CA GLN A 464 -12.32 -3.69 -21.31
C GLN A 464 -12.26 -3.98 -19.81
N VAL A 465 -12.15 -5.25 -19.44
CA VAL A 465 -12.02 -5.72 -18.06
C VAL A 465 -10.64 -6.31 -17.87
N THR A 466 -9.96 -5.93 -16.80
CA THR A 466 -8.65 -6.47 -16.46
C THR A 466 -8.64 -6.99 -15.02
N PHE A 467 -8.11 -8.19 -14.86
CA PHE A 467 -7.81 -8.78 -13.57
C PHE A 467 -6.30 -8.78 -13.32
N LEU A 468 -5.94 -8.44 -12.10
CA LEU A 468 -4.59 -8.60 -11.58
C LEU A 468 -4.70 -9.15 -10.15
N CYS A 469 -4.84 -10.48 -10.07
CA CYS A 469 -5.12 -11.22 -8.85
C CYS A 469 -4.14 -12.38 -8.69
N ASP A 470 -3.96 -12.81 -7.47
CA ASP A 470 -3.15 -13.97 -7.09
C ASP A 470 -3.96 -14.92 -6.19
N ARG A 471 -3.33 -15.93 -5.56
CA ARG A 471 -4.01 -16.91 -4.71
C ARG A 471 -5.09 -17.72 -5.45
N ARG A 472 -4.82 -18.08 -6.71
CA ARG A 472 -5.64 -18.98 -7.52
C ARG A 472 -5.12 -20.41 -7.49
N LYS A 473 -3.78 -20.57 -7.30
CA LYS A 473 -3.09 -21.88 -7.23
C LYS A 473 -2.62 -22.18 -5.81
N PHE A 474 -2.00 -21.21 -5.14
CA PHE A 474 -1.46 -21.36 -3.80
C PHE A 474 -2.43 -20.79 -2.76
N SER A 475 -2.97 -21.68 -1.91
CA SER A 475 -3.90 -21.31 -0.83
C SER A 475 -3.26 -20.41 0.23
N PRO A 476 -4.05 -19.52 0.87
CA PRO A 476 -3.64 -18.89 2.12
C PRO A 476 -3.41 -19.93 3.20
N TYR A 477 -2.16 -20.05 3.66
CA TYR A 477 -1.74 -21.13 4.57
C TYR A 477 -2.36 -21.02 5.97
N GLY A 478 -2.72 -22.17 6.56
CA GLY A 478 -3.01 -22.30 7.99
C GLY A 478 -1.74 -22.35 8.85
N LEU A 479 -1.86 -22.09 10.15
CA LEU A 479 -0.77 -22.19 11.12
C LEU A 479 -1.13 -23.10 12.29
N ALA A 480 -0.09 -23.63 12.96
CA ALA A 480 -0.20 -24.46 14.16
C ALA A 480 -1.17 -25.66 14.02
N GLY A 481 -1.32 -26.21 12.81
CA GLY A 481 -2.23 -27.32 12.51
C GLY A 481 -3.63 -26.90 12.03
N GLY A 482 -3.86 -25.60 11.82
CA GLY A 482 -5.05 -25.09 11.11
C GLY A 482 -4.97 -25.39 9.60
N GLU A 483 -6.11 -25.48 8.95
CA GLU A 483 -6.22 -25.74 7.51
C GLU A 483 -6.06 -24.45 6.69
N ASP A 484 -5.69 -24.62 5.43
CA ASP A 484 -5.57 -23.51 4.48
C ASP A 484 -6.95 -22.93 4.14
N GLY A 485 -6.99 -21.63 3.81
CA GLY A 485 -8.15 -20.98 3.24
C GLY A 485 -8.37 -21.37 1.78
N ALA A 486 -9.59 -21.24 1.29
CA ALA A 486 -9.92 -21.49 -0.12
C ALA A 486 -9.26 -20.44 -1.04
N THR A 487 -8.80 -20.87 -2.22
CA THR A 487 -8.28 -19.99 -3.27
C THR A 487 -9.38 -19.11 -3.88
N GLY A 488 -9.00 -18.01 -4.52
CA GLY A 488 -9.92 -17.13 -5.22
C GLY A 488 -10.37 -17.69 -6.58
N LYS A 489 -11.46 -17.14 -7.15
CA LYS A 489 -12.01 -17.47 -8.46
C LYS A 489 -12.59 -16.22 -9.15
N ALA A 490 -12.60 -16.18 -10.48
CA ALA A 490 -13.37 -15.22 -11.24
C ALA A 490 -13.99 -15.87 -12.46
N GLU A 491 -15.18 -15.41 -12.86
CA GLU A 491 -15.95 -15.92 -13.99
C GLU A 491 -16.54 -14.77 -14.80
N LEU A 492 -16.57 -14.94 -16.10
CA LEU A 492 -17.41 -14.17 -17.02
C LEU A 492 -18.68 -14.98 -17.30
N ILE A 493 -19.84 -14.41 -17.05
CA ILE A 493 -21.14 -15.05 -17.28
C ILE A 493 -21.90 -14.24 -18.33
N HIS A 494 -22.19 -14.87 -19.47
CA HIS A 494 -22.92 -14.24 -20.56
C HIS A 494 -24.44 -14.24 -20.31
N PRO A 495 -25.22 -13.37 -21.00
CA PRO A 495 -26.67 -13.29 -20.83
C PRO A 495 -27.43 -14.60 -21.10
N ASP A 496 -26.85 -15.50 -21.88
CA ASP A 496 -27.38 -16.85 -22.14
C ASP A 496 -27.09 -17.87 -21.01
N GLY A 497 -26.37 -17.44 -19.97
CA GLY A 497 -25.99 -18.25 -18.82
C GLY A 497 -24.69 -19.05 -18.99
N VAL A 498 -24.01 -18.92 -20.12
CA VAL A 498 -22.69 -19.55 -20.31
C VAL A 498 -21.66 -18.87 -19.43
N ALA A 499 -20.98 -19.65 -18.57
CA ALA A 499 -19.94 -19.16 -17.68
C ALA A 499 -18.56 -19.63 -18.18
N THR A 500 -17.57 -18.72 -18.13
CA THR A 500 -16.17 -18.99 -18.46
C THR A 500 -15.28 -18.61 -17.29
N ASP A 501 -14.46 -19.57 -16.83
CA ASP A 501 -13.45 -19.30 -15.80
C ASP A 501 -12.37 -18.34 -16.34
N LEU A 502 -12.01 -17.35 -15.52
CA LEU A 502 -11.02 -16.35 -15.87
C LEU A 502 -9.70 -16.57 -15.11
N PRO A 503 -8.54 -16.45 -15.80
CA PRO A 503 -7.25 -16.47 -15.12
C PRO A 503 -7.11 -15.31 -14.13
N GLY A 504 -6.21 -15.45 -13.15
CA GLY A 504 -5.95 -14.40 -12.17
C GLY A 504 -5.36 -13.12 -12.78
N LYS A 505 -4.65 -13.24 -13.90
CA LYS A 505 -4.01 -12.12 -14.61
C LYS A 505 -4.42 -12.18 -16.09
N CYS A 506 -5.37 -11.34 -16.46
CA CYS A 506 -5.88 -11.30 -17.85
C CYS A 506 -6.56 -9.97 -18.16
N THR A 507 -6.68 -9.68 -19.45
CA THR A 507 -7.50 -8.60 -20.00
C THR A 507 -8.43 -9.16 -21.07
N LEU A 508 -9.70 -8.76 -21.03
CA LEU A 508 -10.72 -9.21 -21.97
C LEU A 508 -11.67 -8.06 -22.31
N HIS A 509 -12.31 -8.18 -23.47
CA HIS A 509 -13.41 -7.32 -23.86
C HIS A 509 -14.72 -8.02 -23.53
N VAL A 510 -15.62 -7.29 -22.88
CA VAL A 510 -16.93 -7.80 -22.45
C VAL A 510 -18.05 -6.98 -23.08
N GLY A 511 -19.16 -7.65 -23.32
CA GLY A 511 -20.35 -7.04 -23.91
C GLY A 511 -21.25 -6.36 -22.88
N ARG A 512 -22.29 -5.71 -23.40
CA ARG A 512 -23.38 -5.22 -22.55
C ARG A 512 -24.16 -6.40 -21.97
N ASN A 513 -24.50 -6.31 -20.68
CA ASN A 513 -25.20 -7.30 -19.86
C ASN A 513 -24.38 -8.58 -19.54
N ASP A 514 -23.09 -8.58 -19.87
CA ASP A 514 -22.18 -9.59 -19.30
C ASP A 514 -22.02 -9.35 -17.80
N LEU A 515 -21.88 -10.43 -17.03
CA LEU A 515 -21.71 -10.41 -15.59
C LEU A 515 -20.30 -10.87 -15.23
N ILE A 516 -19.59 -10.06 -14.48
CA ILE A 516 -18.32 -10.42 -13.87
C ILE A 516 -18.59 -10.87 -12.43
N ARG A 517 -18.24 -12.13 -12.13
CA ARG A 517 -18.29 -12.70 -10.78
C ARG A 517 -16.89 -12.86 -10.24
N VAL A 518 -16.64 -12.33 -9.05
CA VAL A 518 -15.37 -12.44 -8.31
C VAL A 518 -15.64 -13.11 -6.97
N GLU A 519 -14.89 -14.17 -6.68
CA GLU A 519 -14.85 -14.84 -5.39
C GLU A 519 -13.46 -14.68 -4.80
N THR A 520 -13.33 -13.92 -3.70
CA THR A 520 -12.04 -13.70 -3.07
C THR A 520 -11.64 -14.88 -2.16
N PRO A 521 -10.33 -15.08 -1.91
CA PRO A 521 -9.87 -16.14 -1.02
C PRO A 521 -10.32 -15.96 0.42
N GLY A 522 -10.47 -17.08 1.13
CA GLY A 522 -10.56 -17.09 2.60
C GLY A 522 -9.21 -16.95 3.26
N GLY A 523 -9.18 -16.66 4.56
CA GLY A 523 -7.98 -16.71 5.39
C GLY A 523 -7.66 -18.12 5.89
N GLY A 524 -6.41 -18.42 6.23
CA GLY A 524 -6.01 -19.69 6.85
C GLY A 524 -6.51 -19.81 8.29
N GLY A 525 -6.77 -21.06 8.74
CA GLY A 525 -7.12 -21.39 10.13
C GLY A 525 -5.89 -21.43 11.05
N TRP A 526 -6.11 -21.37 12.36
CA TRP A 526 -5.04 -21.47 13.36
C TRP A 526 -5.35 -22.54 14.40
N GLY A 527 -4.35 -23.38 14.68
CA GLY A 527 -4.47 -24.47 15.67
C GLY A 527 -5.28 -25.66 15.20
N VAL A 528 -5.16 -26.80 15.87
CA VAL A 528 -5.89 -28.03 15.54
C VAL A 528 -7.35 -27.90 15.97
N ALA A 529 -8.30 -28.20 15.06
CA ALA A 529 -9.72 -28.20 15.37
C ALA A 529 -10.06 -29.24 16.44
N ALA A 530 -10.99 -28.89 17.36
CA ALA A 530 -11.45 -29.81 18.38
C ALA A 530 -12.09 -31.06 17.72
N GLY A 531 -11.56 -32.25 18.05
CA GLY A 531 -12.03 -33.53 17.48
C GLY A 531 -11.17 -34.15 16.36
N LYS A 532 -10.16 -33.43 15.85
CA LYS A 532 -9.10 -34.00 14.99
C LYS A 532 -7.86 -34.23 15.88
N LYS A 533 -7.79 -35.37 16.57
CA LYS A 533 -6.57 -35.88 17.22
C LYS A 533 -6.02 -37.05 16.42
#